data_87d892af51c6480599e36fc1b5fe4377
#
_entry.id   87d892af51c6480599e36fc1b5fe4377
#
_cell.length_a   1.000
_cell.length_b   1.000
_cell.length_c   1.000
_cell.angle_alpha   90.00
_cell.angle_beta   90.00
_cell.angle_gamma   90.00
#
_symmetry.space_group_name_H-M   'P 1'
#
loop_
_entity.id
_entity.type
_entity.pdbx_description
1 polymer ?
#
loop_
_entity_poly.entity_id
_entity_poly.type
_entity_poly.pdbx_seq_one_letter_code
_entity_poly.pdbx_strand_id
1 'polypeptide(L)'
;DPKKKNNAPGPVRLSCPVSLAEGEGAKPRFSMLGYTGALVTAFWDDFIIDLSGMTANDRFAILRQHAPDRIVGVATSWSVDDAGFHIEGEFMSSTQDAREVLELGREGYPWQCSIGVWPLEVSRLAAGATATVKGREVSGPCDIWTRSKVRECSFVTLGADGDTSATILQDGVFMNLSKMRKQL
;
A
#
# COMPACT_ATOMS: atom_id res chain seq x y z
N ASP A 1 8.17 -16.32 38.16
CA ASP A 1 8.61 -15.28 37.22
C ASP A 1 7.82 -15.43 35.87
N PRO A 2 6.82 -14.60 35.59
CA PRO A 2 6.07 -14.78 34.38
C PRO A 2 6.86 -14.25 33.18
N LYS A 3 7.26 -15.14 32.29
CA LYS A 3 7.90 -14.84 31.01
C LYS A 3 7.07 -13.80 30.29
N LYS A 4 7.54 -12.54 30.22
CA LYS A 4 7.07 -11.53 29.29
C LYS A 4 7.21 -12.11 27.88
N LYS A 5 6.09 -12.54 27.27
CA LYS A 5 6.04 -12.78 25.84
C LYS A 5 6.25 -11.42 25.17
N ASN A 6 7.40 -11.24 24.53
CA ASN A 6 7.61 -10.16 23.56
C ASN A 6 6.66 -10.44 22.37
N ASN A 7 5.44 -9.93 22.48
CA ASN A 7 4.56 -9.82 21.31
C ASN A 7 5.03 -8.63 20.51
N ALA A 8 6.04 -8.82 19.66
CA ALA A 8 6.28 -7.88 18.58
C ALA A 8 5.02 -7.83 17.72
N PRO A 9 4.53 -6.63 17.35
CA PRO A 9 3.37 -6.53 16.47
C PRO A 9 3.64 -7.29 15.16
N GLY A 10 2.66 -8.08 14.73
CA GLY A 10 2.72 -8.82 13.48
C GLY A 10 2.65 -7.88 12.26
N PRO A 11 2.76 -8.43 11.04
CA PRO A 11 2.66 -7.65 9.81
C PRO A 11 1.31 -6.97 9.70
N VAL A 12 1.33 -5.72 9.25
CA VAL A 12 0.14 -4.90 9.02
C VAL A 12 -0.08 -4.72 7.53
N ARG A 13 -1.33 -4.68 7.11
CA ARG A 13 -1.79 -4.56 5.74
C ARG A 13 -2.53 -3.25 5.54
N LEU A 14 -2.02 -2.40 4.65
CA LEU A 14 -2.53 -1.07 4.35
C LEU A 14 -2.91 -0.99 2.87
N SER A 15 -3.93 -0.21 2.51
CA SER A 15 -4.50 -0.16 1.17
C SER A 15 -4.43 1.20 0.52
N CYS A 16 -4.24 1.20 -0.80
CA CYS A 16 -4.14 2.40 -1.62
C CYS A 16 -4.56 2.16 -3.09
N PRO A 17 -4.75 3.21 -3.91
CA PRO A 17 -5.13 3.07 -5.31
C PRO A 17 -4.06 2.38 -6.16
N VAL A 18 -4.51 1.67 -7.20
CA VAL A 18 -3.68 0.99 -8.18
C VAL A 18 -3.96 1.57 -9.58
N SER A 19 -2.89 1.90 -10.31
CA SER A 19 -2.96 2.31 -11.71
C SER A 19 -2.35 1.25 -12.61
N LEU A 20 -2.96 0.97 -13.78
CA LEU A 20 -2.46 0.02 -14.78
C LEU A 20 -2.00 0.78 -16.03
N ALA A 21 -0.80 0.47 -16.53
CA ALA A 21 -0.25 1.02 -17.77
C ALA A 21 0.13 -0.12 -18.72
N GLU A 22 -0.24 0.00 -20.00
CA GLU A 22 0.13 -0.93 -21.07
C GLU A 22 0.81 -0.18 -22.21
N GLY A 23 1.90 -0.76 -22.77
CA GLY A 23 2.52 -0.35 -24.04
C GLY A 23 2.52 -1.52 -25.01
N GLU A 24 2.39 -1.27 -26.31
CA GLU A 24 2.44 -2.33 -27.33
C GLU A 24 3.76 -3.11 -27.27
N GLY A 25 3.67 -4.42 -27.02
CA GLY A 25 4.83 -5.31 -26.93
C GLY A 25 5.56 -5.28 -25.58
N ALA A 26 5.21 -4.40 -24.63
CA ALA A 26 5.73 -4.38 -23.28
C ALA A 26 4.90 -5.26 -22.34
N LYS A 27 5.51 -5.71 -21.23
CA LYS A 27 4.76 -6.35 -20.15
C LYS A 27 3.78 -5.34 -19.56
N PRO A 28 2.54 -5.75 -19.24
CA PRO A 28 1.61 -4.88 -18.52
C PRO A 28 2.22 -4.38 -17.21
N ARG A 29 2.04 -3.11 -16.92
CA ARG A 29 2.61 -2.42 -15.76
C ARG A 29 1.50 -1.88 -14.86
N PHE A 30 1.85 -1.62 -13.62
CA PHE A 30 0.97 -0.97 -12.65
C PHE A 30 1.74 0.09 -11.85
N SER A 31 0.98 1.02 -11.31
CA SER A 31 1.42 1.98 -10.29
C SER A 31 0.46 1.94 -9.11
N MET A 32 0.98 2.01 -7.91
CA MET A 32 0.22 1.93 -6.66
C MET A 32 0.68 3.00 -5.68
N LEU A 33 -0.27 3.54 -4.92
CA LEU A 33 0.01 4.26 -3.69
C LEU A 33 -0.23 3.29 -2.52
N GLY A 34 0.81 2.83 -1.88
CA GLY A 34 0.79 1.75 -0.87
C GLY A 34 0.45 2.23 0.55
N TYR A 35 0.72 3.48 0.88
CA TYR A 35 0.41 4.08 2.18
C TYR A 35 0.53 5.60 2.12
N THR A 36 -0.41 6.30 2.76
CA THR A 36 -0.48 7.78 2.74
C THR A 36 0.12 8.46 3.98
N GLY A 37 0.60 7.71 4.95
CA GLY A 37 1.01 8.26 6.25
C GLY A 37 -0.17 8.50 7.20
N ALA A 38 -1.34 7.93 6.96
CA ALA A 38 -2.49 8.05 7.84
C ALA A 38 -2.34 7.20 9.11
N LEU A 39 -3.04 7.60 10.19
CA LEU A 39 -3.18 6.74 11.37
C LEU A 39 -3.99 5.50 10.99
N VAL A 40 -3.51 4.34 11.39
CA VAL A 40 -4.14 3.04 11.16
C VAL A 40 -4.70 2.51 12.47
N THR A 41 -5.99 2.18 12.47
CA THR A 41 -6.64 1.50 13.60
C THR A 41 -6.59 0.00 13.37
N ALA A 42 -5.94 -0.72 14.27
CA ALA A 42 -5.86 -2.16 14.26
C ALA A 42 -6.51 -2.77 15.50
N PHE A 43 -6.78 -4.09 15.47
CA PHE A 43 -7.45 -4.79 16.58
C PHE A 43 -6.70 -4.72 17.92
N TRP A 44 -5.37 -4.48 17.87
CA TRP A 44 -4.52 -4.48 19.06
C TRP A 44 -4.14 -3.09 19.53
N ASP A 45 -4.03 -2.10 18.63
CA ASP A 45 -3.73 -0.70 18.94
C ASP A 45 -3.75 0.18 17.68
N ASP A 46 -3.82 1.48 17.86
CA ASP A 46 -3.61 2.45 16.79
C ASP A 46 -2.11 2.63 16.53
N PHE A 47 -1.74 2.79 15.27
CA PHE A 47 -0.36 3.09 14.91
C PHE A 47 -0.27 4.00 13.67
N ILE A 48 0.86 4.67 13.56
CA ILE A 48 1.24 5.43 12.37
C ILE A 48 2.65 5.01 11.93
N ILE A 49 2.87 4.90 10.62
CA ILE A 49 4.19 4.61 10.07
C ILE A 49 4.82 5.92 9.60
N ASP A 50 6.01 6.23 10.10
CA ASP A 50 6.80 7.33 9.58
C ASP A 50 7.31 6.97 8.19
N LEU A 51 6.80 7.67 7.19
CA LEU A 51 7.18 7.48 5.79
C LEU A 51 8.69 7.68 5.57
N SER A 52 9.33 8.57 6.35
CA SER A 52 10.77 8.83 6.22
C SER A 52 11.64 7.66 6.67
N GLY A 53 11.10 6.80 7.54
CA GLY A 53 11.75 5.58 8.03
C GLY A 53 11.33 4.30 7.30
N MET A 54 10.50 4.41 6.25
CA MET A 54 10.09 3.26 5.44
C MET A 54 11.20 2.84 4.48
N THR A 55 11.36 1.55 4.32
CA THR A 55 12.30 0.94 3.37
C THR A 55 11.64 -0.27 2.69
N ALA A 56 12.15 -0.64 1.52
CA ALA A 56 11.83 -1.89 0.83
C ALA A 56 13.09 -2.41 0.13
N ASN A 57 13.05 -3.64 -0.36
CA ASN A 57 14.06 -4.09 -1.32
C ASN A 57 13.80 -3.41 -2.68
N ASP A 58 14.81 -3.36 -3.56
CA ASP A 58 14.65 -2.81 -4.92
C ASP A 58 13.58 -3.56 -5.71
N ARG A 59 13.45 -4.86 -5.46
CA ARG A 59 12.39 -5.71 -6.01
C ARG A 59 11.75 -6.52 -4.91
N PHE A 60 10.42 -6.59 -4.90
CA PHE A 60 9.65 -7.39 -3.95
C PHE A 60 8.35 -7.91 -4.57
N ALA A 61 7.74 -8.91 -3.91
CA ALA A 61 6.56 -9.59 -4.43
C ALA A 61 5.33 -8.68 -4.47
N ILE A 62 4.59 -8.78 -5.57
CA ILE A 62 3.22 -8.26 -5.69
C ILE A 62 2.29 -9.47 -5.71
N LEU A 63 1.39 -9.50 -4.75
CA LEU A 63 0.53 -10.65 -4.47
C LEU A 63 -0.94 -10.30 -4.70
N ARG A 64 -1.83 -11.27 -4.54
CA ARG A 64 -3.27 -11.09 -4.43
C ARG A 64 -3.72 -11.49 -3.03
N GLN A 65 -4.42 -10.56 -2.33
CA GLN A 65 -5.00 -10.81 -1.01
C GLN A 65 -3.97 -11.26 0.05
N HIS A 66 -2.72 -10.80 -0.04
CA HIS A 66 -1.62 -11.19 0.85
C HIS A 66 -1.32 -12.69 0.91
N ALA A 67 -1.73 -13.44 -0.09
CA ALA A 67 -1.48 -14.87 -0.18
C ALA A 67 -0.14 -15.13 -0.90
N PRO A 68 0.86 -15.74 -0.24
CA PRO A 68 2.21 -15.87 -0.80
C PRO A 68 2.28 -16.76 -2.05
N ASP A 69 1.29 -17.63 -2.25
CA ASP A 69 1.15 -18.51 -3.41
C ASP A 69 0.39 -17.85 -4.57
N ARG A 70 -0.19 -16.65 -4.36
CA ARG A 70 -0.98 -15.93 -5.37
C ARG A 70 -0.18 -14.76 -5.95
N ILE A 71 0.81 -15.09 -6.77
CA ILE A 71 1.74 -14.12 -7.36
C ILE A 71 1.04 -13.39 -8.51
N VAL A 72 1.00 -12.05 -8.44
CA VAL A 72 0.49 -11.16 -9.48
C VAL A 72 1.62 -10.53 -10.28
N GLY A 73 2.68 -10.12 -9.61
CA GLY A 73 3.75 -9.37 -10.25
C GLY A 73 4.98 -9.18 -9.37
N VAL A 74 5.78 -8.23 -9.78
CA VAL A 74 6.97 -7.79 -9.06
C VAL A 74 7.06 -6.28 -9.08
N ALA A 75 7.34 -5.66 -7.92
CA ALA A 75 7.74 -4.28 -7.84
C ALA A 75 9.10 -4.09 -8.50
N THR A 76 9.25 -3.06 -9.33
CA THR A 76 10.49 -2.72 -10.03
C THR A 76 11.11 -1.43 -9.53
N SER A 77 10.31 -0.57 -8.91
CA SER A 77 10.75 0.64 -8.22
C SER A 77 9.77 1.03 -7.12
N TRP A 78 10.25 1.83 -6.19
CA TRP A 78 9.45 2.47 -5.16
C TRP A 78 10.03 3.82 -4.79
N SER A 79 9.19 4.70 -4.27
CA SER A 79 9.59 6.01 -3.77
C SER A 79 8.68 6.47 -2.64
N VAL A 80 9.14 7.45 -1.89
CA VAL A 80 8.35 8.13 -0.85
C VAL A 80 8.35 9.62 -1.14
N ASP A 81 7.16 10.23 -1.11
CA ASP A 81 6.97 11.66 -1.20
C ASP A 81 5.93 12.16 -0.17
N ASP A 82 5.38 13.34 -0.37
CA ASP A 82 4.37 13.91 0.54
C ASP A 82 3.00 13.25 0.39
N ALA A 83 2.71 12.62 -0.75
CA ALA A 83 1.49 11.85 -0.96
C ALA A 83 1.54 10.45 -0.32
N GLY A 84 2.74 9.86 -0.20
CA GLY A 84 2.90 8.58 0.46
C GLY A 84 4.02 7.69 -0.08
N PHE A 85 3.84 6.37 0.11
CA PHE A 85 4.73 5.31 -0.39
C PHE A 85 4.20 4.80 -1.73
N HIS A 86 4.92 5.10 -2.81
CA HIS A 86 4.59 4.75 -4.19
C HIS A 86 5.34 3.51 -4.63
N ILE A 87 4.69 2.70 -5.46
CA ILE A 87 5.24 1.45 -6.00
C ILE A 87 4.92 1.39 -7.50
N GLU A 88 5.90 1.06 -8.31
CA GLU A 88 5.71 0.69 -9.71
C GLU A 88 6.14 -0.76 -9.93
N GLY A 89 5.51 -1.45 -10.87
CA GLY A 89 5.87 -2.83 -11.13
C GLY A 89 5.30 -3.38 -12.44
N GLU A 90 5.60 -4.67 -12.65
CA GLU A 90 5.22 -5.43 -13.83
C GLU A 90 4.41 -6.66 -13.45
N PHE A 91 3.37 -6.97 -14.24
CA PHE A 91 2.60 -8.21 -14.10
C PHE A 91 3.39 -9.42 -14.54
N MET A 92 3.18 -10.55 -13.86
CA MET A 92 3.67 -11.86 -14.27
C MET A 92 2.60 -12.58 -15.10
N SER A 93 2.61 -12.37 -16.42
CA SER A 93 1.59 -12.89 -17.36
C SER A 93 1.42 -14.42 -17.34
N SER A 94 2.40 -15.15 -16.81
CA SER A 94 2.34 -16.63 -16.68
C SER A 94 1.43 -17.11 -15.55
N THR A 95 1.11 -16.25 -14.56
CA THR A 95 0.24 -16.64 -13.44
C THR A 95 -1.23 -16.38 -13.75
N GLN A 96 -2.11 -17.20 -13.19
CA GLN A 96 -3.56 -17.02 -13.32
C GLN A 96 -4.01 -15.75 -12.59
N ASP A 97 -3.52 -15.53 -11.36
CA ASP A 97 -3.87 -14.36 -10.56
C ASP A 97 -3.51 -13.04 -11.25
N ALA A 98 -2.36 -12.98 -11.93
CA ALA A 98 -1.97 -11.80 -12.69
C ALA A 98 -2.94 -11.51 -13.86
N ARG A 99 -3.33 -12.55 -14.61
CA ARG A 99 -4.31 -12.39 -15.70
C ARG A 99 -5.67 -11.93 -15.19
N GLU A 100 -6.19 -12.56 -14.13
CA GLU A 100 -7.48 -12.17 -13.54
C GLU A 100 -7.48 -10.74 -12.99
N VAL A 101 -6.41 -10.34 -12.29
CA VAL A 101 -6.28 -8.96 -11.78
C VAL A 101 -6.26 -7.95 -12.91
N LEU A 102 -5.50 -8.26 -13.98
CA LEU A 102 -5.38 -7.39 -15.15
C LEU A 102 -6.71 -7.29 -15.91
N GLU A 103 -7.38 -8.42 -16.16
CA GLU A 103 -8.68 -8.46 -16.85
C GLU A 103 -9.75 -7.68 -16.08
N LEU A 104 -9.92 -7.96 -14.81
CA LEU A 104 -10.86 -7.21 -13.96
C LEU A 104 -10.53 -5.72 -13.91
N GLY A 105 -9.26 -5.37 -13.86
CA GLY A 105 -8.82 -3.97 -13.89
C GLY A 105 -9.18 -3.27 -15.22
N ARG A 106 -9.06 -3.97 -16.35
CA ARG A 106 -9.50 -3.46 -17.67
C ARG A 106 -11.02 -3.28 -17.76
N GLU A 107 -11.78 -4.11 -17.05
CA GLU A 107 -13.23 -3.97 -16.91
C GLU A 107 -13.63 -2.83 -15.94
N GLY A 108 -12.67 -2.16 -15.31
CA GLY A 108 -12.90 -1.07 -14.38
C GLY A 108 -13.09 -1.50 -12.92
N TYR A 109 -12.68 -2.73 -12.57
CA TYR A 109 -12.74 -3.18 -11.17
C TYR A 109 -11.86 -2.27 -10.30
N PRO A 110 -12.39 -1.75 -9.17
CA PRO A 110 -11.68 -0.79 -8.32
C PRO A 110 -10.70 -1.50 -7.38
N TRP A 111 -9.61 -2.01 -7.93
CA TRP A 111 -8.56 -2.60 -7.12
C TRP A 111 -8.00 -1.60 -6.11
N GLN A 112 -7.78 -2.08 -4.90
CA GLN A 112 -7.04 -1.36 -3.88
C GLN A 112 -5.67 -1.99 -3.68
N CYS A 113 -4.75 -1.20 -3.15
CA CYS A 113 -3.42 -1.66 -2.77
C CYS A 113 -3.36 -1.86 -1.25
N SER A 114 -2.66 -2.88 -0.81
CA SER A 114 -2.37 -3.11 0.60
C SER A 114 -0.92 -3.58 0.75
N ILE A 115 -0.16 -2.99 1.68
CA ILE A 115 1.25 -3.34 1.91
C ILE A 115 1.40 -4.29 3.10
N GLY A 116 2.26 -5.29 2.95
CA GLY A 116 2.78 -6.09 4.06
C GLY A 116 4.04 -5.43 4.59
N VAL A 117 3.95 -4.81 5.77
CA VAL A 117 5.02 -4.01 6.38
C VAL A 117 5.35 -4.52 7.79
N TRP A 118 6.64 -4.55 8.12
CA TRP A 118 7.17 -4.95 9.42
C TRP A 118 7.79 -3.78 10.14
N PRO A 119 7.43 -3.54 11.42
CA PRO A 119 8.11 -2.56 12.24
C PRO A 119 9.52 -3.05 12.56
N LEU A 120 10.49 -2.16 12.44
CA LEU A 120 11.88 -2.35 12.86
C LEU A 120 12.19 -1.58 14.13
N GLU A 121 11.61 -0.38 14.28
CA GLU A 121 11.67 0.45 15.46
C GLU A 121 10.30 1.05 15.74
N VAL A 122 9.88 0.98 16.99
CA VAL A 122 8.58 1.47 17.45
C VAL A 122 8.78 2.38 18.66
N SER A 123 8.14 3.54 18.64
CA SER A 123 8.04 4.46 19.77
C SER A 123 6.59 4.55 20.23
N ARG A 124 6.33 4.36 21.51
CA ARG A 124 4.98 4.47 22.09
C ARG A 124 4.66 5.92 22.44
N LEU A 125 3.58 6.44 21.89
CA LEU A 125 2.99 7.71 22.30
C LEU A 125 1.93 7.46 23.38
N ALA A 126 2.15 8.03 24.58
CA ALA A 126 1.26 7.82 25.71
C ALA A 126 -0.09 8.53 25.53
N ALA A 127 -1.11 8.08 26.25
CA ALA A 127 -2.41 8.75 26.26
C ALA A 127 -2.27 10.23 26.69
N GLY A 128 -2.90 11.12 25.93
CA GLY A 128 -2.85 12.57 26.15
C GLY A 128 -1.57 13.25 25.68
N ALA A 129 -0.59 12.52 25.17
CA ALA A 129 0.57 13.08 24.49
C ALA A 129 0.28 13.31 23.00
N THR A 130 0.99 14.26 22.39
CA THR A 130 0.96 14.51 20.94
C THR A 130 2.37 14.42 20.36
N ALA A 131 2.47 14.06 19.09
CA ALA A 131 3.70 14.06 18.31
C ALA A 131 3.43 14.52 16.89
N THR A 132 4.46 15.02 16.21
CA THR A 132 4.37 15.32 14.78
C THR A 132 5.12 14.26 14.00
N VAL A 133 4.43 13.53 13.12
CA VAL A 133 5.01 12.54 12.21
C VAL A 133 4.85 13.06 10.79
N LYS A 134 5.97 13.40 10.14
CA LYS A 134 6.01 13.99 8.79
C LYS A 134 4.97 15.11 8.59
N GLY A 135 4.93 16.06 9.53
CA GLY A 135 4.02 17.23 9.45
C GLY A 135 2.57 16.97 9.85
N ARG A 136 2.20 15.74 10.22
CA ARG A 136 0.88 15.40 10.77
C ARG A 136 0.94 15.33 12.29
N GLU A 137 0.03 16.01 12.96
CA GLU A 137 -0.14 15.86 14.39
C GLU A 137 -0.89 14.56 14.71
N VAL A 138 -0.34 13.79 15.63
CA VAL A 138 -0.87 12.50 16.08
C VAL A 138 -1.02 12.54 17.59
N SER A 139 -2.17 12.10 18.08
CA SER A 139 -2.47 12.01 19.52
C SER A 139 -2.42 10.55 19.99
N GLY A 140 -1.82 10.34 21.16
CA GLY A 140 -1.79 9.02 21.80
C GLY A 140 -3.11 8.68 22.53
N PRO A 141 -3.30 7.40 22.88
CA PRO A 141 -2.27 6.35 22.81
C PRO A 141 -2.15 5.73 21.42
N CYS A 142 -0.97 5.68 20.85
CA CYS A 142 -0.69 4.96 19.61
C CYS A 142 0.79 4.58 19.51
N ASP A 143 1.11 3.67 18.60
CA ASP A 143 2.48 3.33 18.24
C ASP A 143 2.94 4.16 17.03
N ILE A 144 4.13 4.72 17.10
CA ILE A 144 4.81 5.36 15.98
C ILE A 144 5.90 4.39 15.48
N TRP A 145 5.73 3.86 14.28
CA TRP A 145 6.75 3.02 13.65
C TRP A 145 7.78 3.93 12.97
N THR A 146 8.80 4.28 13.73
CA THR A 146 9.85 5.20 13.29
C THR A 146 10.72 4.61 12.18
N ARG A 147 10.88 3.27 12.16
CA ARG A 147 11.50 2.53 11.07
C ARG A 147 10.69 1.29 10.73
N SER A 148 10.53 1.03 9.44
CA SER A 148 9.77 -0.10 8.95
C SER A 148 10.30 -0.63 7.62
N LYS A 149 9.97 -1.89 7.29
CA LYS A 149 10.32 -2.53 6.04
C LYS A 149 9.11 -3.15 5.36
N VAL A 150 8.82 -2.69 4.15
CA VAL A 150 7.85 -3.31 3.26
C VAL A 150 8.46 -4.59 2.67
N ARG A 151 7.73 -5.68 2.71
CA ARG A 151 8.16 -6.99 2.19
C ARG A 151 7.35 -7.45 1.00
N GLU A 152 6.08 -7.03 0.92
CA GLU A 152 5.21 -7.34 -0.21
C GLU A 152 4.17 -6.22 -0.34
N CYS A 153 3.50 -6.21 -1.48
CA CYS A 153 2.31 -5.40 -1.71
C CYS A 153 1.27 -6.26 -2.43
N SER A 154 0.01 -6.00 -2.21
CA SER A 154 -1.06 -6.82 -2.74
C SER A 154 -2.16 -6.02 -3.40
N PHE A 155 -2.65 -6.56 -4.53
CA PHE A 155 -3.99 -6.22 -5.00
C PHE A 155 -5.02 -6.83 -4.06
N VAL A 156 -5.90 -6.00 -3.51
CA VAL A 156 -6.95 -6.43 -2.59
C VAL A 156 -8.31 -5.90 -3.01
N THR A 157 -9.37 -6.61 -2.63
CA THR A 157 -10.76 -6.20 -2.89
C THR A 157 -11.26 -5.17 -1.90
N LEU A 158 -10.78 -5.25 -0.67
CA LEU A 158 -11.10 -4.33 0.43
C LEU A 158 -9.81 -4.00 1.17
N GLY A 159 -9.49 -2.74 1.19
CA GLY A 159 -8.35 -2.23 1.92
C GLY A 159 -8.68 -1.72 3.31
N ALA A 160 -7.66 -1.56 4.15
CA ALA A 160 -7.82 -1.04 5.51
C ALA A 160 -8.00 0.51 5.54
N ASP A 161 -7.66 1.20 4.45
CA ASP A 161 -7.82 2.64 4.29
C ASP A 161 -8.91 2.92 3.24
N GLY A 162 -9.99 3.59 3.64
CA GLY A 162 -11.21 3.77 2.82
C GLY A 162 -11.12 4.86 1.74
N ASP A 163 -10.06 5.68 1.73
CA ASP A 163 -9.95 6.85 0.83
C ASP A 163 -9.17 6.56 -0.47
N THR A 164 -9.04 5.29 -0.84
CA THR A 164 -8.19 4.86 -1.93
C THR A 164 -8.96 4.55 -3.22
N SER A 165 -8.49 5.09 -4.36
CA SER A 165 -9.03 4.85 -5.70
C SER A 165 -7.96 4.30 -6.63
N ALA A 166 -8.32 3.34 -7.48
CA ALA A 166 -7.45 2.82 -8.52
C ALA A 166 -7.69 3.54 -9.85
N THR A 167 -6.63 3.83 -10.59
CA THR A 167 -6.68 4.41 -11.93
C THR A 167 -5.97 3.50 -12.92
N ILE A 168 -6.66 3.10 -13.98
CA ILE A 168 -6.06 2.35 -15.10
C ILE A 168 -5.45 3.35 -16.07
N LEU A 169 -4.17 3.16 -16.40
CA LEU A 169 -3.48 3.92 -17.44
C LEU A 169 -3.53 3.09 -18.73
N GLN A 170 -4.44 3.45 -19.65
CA GLN A 170 -4.40 2.97 -21.02
C GLN A 170 -3.55 3.94 -21.87
N ASP A 171 -2.75 3.41 -22.78
CA ASP A 171 -1.95 4.22 -23.69
C ASP A 171 -2.84 5.22 -24.45
N GLY A 172 -2.56 6.51 -24.28
CA GLY A 172 -3.01 7.59 -25.15
C GLY A 172 -4.27 8.35 -24.75
N VAL A 173 -5.00 7.99 -23.70
CA VAL A 173 -6.17 8.77 -23.26
C VAL A 173 -6.16 8.97 -21.73
N PHE A 174 -5.67 10.12 -21.29
CA PHE A 174 -5.92 10.62 -19.95
C PHE A 174 -7.39 11.03 -19.83
N MET A 175 -8.28 10.12 -19.46
CA MET A 175 -9.60 10.52 -18.99
C MET A 175 -9.52 10.92 -17.53
N ASN A 176 -9.38 12.22 -17.29
CA ASN A 176 -9.42 12.81 -15.97
C ASN A 176 -10.86 12.81 -15.47
N LEU A 177 -11.27 11.77 -14.74
CA LEU A 177 -12.61 11.60 -14.19
C LEU A 177 -13.01 12.72 -13.21
N SER A 178 -12.07 13.54 -12.74
CA SER A 178 -12.38 14.69 -11.88
C SER A 178 -13.11 15.83 -12.63
N LYS A 179 -13.06 15.86 -13.97
CA LYS A 179 -13.78 16.83 -14.80
C LYS A 179 -15.23 16.45 -15.13
N MET A 180 -15.62 15.20 -14.98
CA MET A 180 -16.99 14.74 -15.26
C MET A 180 -18.00 15.06 -14.14
N ARG A 181 -17.55 15.34 -12.91
CA ARG A 181 -18.44 15.68 -11.78
C ARG A 181 -18.94 17.14 -11.78
N LYS A 182 -18.56 17.99 -12.73
CA LYS A 182 -18.99 19.39 -12.82
C LYS A 182 -20.02 19.67 -13.92
N GLN A 183 -20.59 18.64 -14.57
CA GLN A 183 -21.59 18.82 -15.64
C GLN A 183 -22.87 17.99 -15.42
N LEU A 184 -23.21 17.68 -14.18
CA LEU A 184 -24.56 17.19 -13.82
C LEU A 184 -25.14 18.09 -12.75
#